data_de27238bac055926341be42e6f4ef86b
#
_entry.id   de27238bac055926341be42e6f4ef86b
#
_cell.length_a   1.000
_cell.length_b   1.000
_cell.length_c   1.000
_cell.angle_alpha   90.00
_cell.angle_beta   90.00
_cell.angle_gamma   90.00
#
_symmetry.space_group_name_H-M   'P 1'
#
loop_
_entity.id
_entity.type
_entity.pdbx_description
1 polymer ?
#
loop_
_entity_poly.entity_id
_entity_poly.type
_entity_poly.pdbx_seq_one_letter_code
_entity_poly.pdbx_strand_id
1 'polypeptide(L)'
;FRIEEGEIETIAHYKAANYFSPGVDFIIDIGGQDMKCMKIRNGVIDSIMLNEACSSGCGSFIQTFAESLGLDTISFSQEALVADNPVDLGTRCTGFMNSRVKQAQKEGATVGDISAGLSYSVVRNALYKVIKLRDPEQMGTNIVVQGGTFNNNAILRCFELLTGKNVVRPDIAGIMGAFGAALIARERYEDGKETTMLSIDKINELKYTTSMANCRGCTNNC
;
A
#
# COMPACT_ATOMS: atom_id res chain seq x y z
N PHE A 1 -22.42 -2.73 14.59
CA PHE A 1 -22.89 -2.12 13.33
C PHE A 1 -23.97 -2.97 12.63
N ARG A 2 -24.25 -4.18 13.10
CA ARG A 2 -25.17 -5.15 12.48
C ARG A 2 -24.83 -5.40 11.01
N ILE A 3 -23.59 -5.79 10.76
CA ILE A 3 -23.09 -6.17 9.44
C ILE A 3 -23.64 -7.57 9.12
N GLU A 4 -24.36 -7.70 8.02
CA GLU A 4 -24.97 -8.97 7.60
C GLU A 4 -23.97 -9.88 6.90
N GLU A 5 -23.02 -9.29 6.16
CA GLU A 5 -22.09 -10.05 5.33
C GLU A 5 -20.69 -9.46 5.42
N GLY A 6 -19.71 -10.33 5.34
CA GLY A 6 -18.32 -9.99 5.18
C GLY A 6 -17.77 -10.54 3.87
N GLU A 7 -16.70 -9.95 3.38
CA GLU A 7 -16.00 -10.47 2.21
C GLU A 7 -14.49 -10.54 2.50
N ILE A 8 -13.80 -11.44 1.80
CA ILE A 8 -12.35 -11.55 1.87
C ILE A 8 -11.73 -10.29 1.27
N GLU A 9 -10.82 -9.68 2.00
CA GLU A 9 -10.17 -8.41 1.63
C GLU A 9 -9.60 -8.44 0.22
N THR A 10 -8.91 -9.51 -0.17
CA THR A 10 -8.31 -9.65 -1.51
C THR A 10 -9.35 -9.69 -2.62
N ILE A 11 -10.54 -10.24 -2.36
CA ILE A 11 -11.66 -10.24 -3.32
C ILE A 11 -12.20 -8.81 -3.48
N ALA A 12 -12.36 -8.07 -2.40
CA ALA A 12 -12.78 -6.67 -2.45
C ALA A 12 -11.76 -5.81 -3.23
N HIS A 13 -10.47 -5.96 -2.97
CA HIS A 13 -9.41 -5.27 -3.70
C HIS A 13 -9.40 -5.62 -5.20
N TYR A 14 -9.54 -6.89 -5.55
CA TYR A 14 -9.66 -7.33 -6.95
C TYR A 14 -10.89 -6.73 -7.63
N LYS A 15 -12.05 -6.76 -6.96
CA LYS A 15 -13.31 -6.21 -7.50
C LYS A 15 -13.17 -4.73 -7.84
N ALA A 16 -12.55 -3.96 -6.93
CA ALA A 16 -12.27 -2.55 -7.15
C ALA A 16 -11.29 -2.33 -8.31
N ALA A 17 -10.18 -3.05 -8.34
CA ALA A 17 -9.19 -2.93 -9.40
C ALA A 17 -9.77 -3.25 -10.77
N ASN A 18 -10.56 -4.32 -10.89
CA ASN A 18 -11.22 -4.70 -12.14
C ASN A 18 -12.30 -3.70 -12.58
N TYR A 19 -12.90 -2.96 -11.64
CA TYR A 19 -13.83 -1.86 -11.96
C TYR A 19 -13.12 -0.71 -12.69
N PHE A 20 -11.94 -0.28 -12.20
CA PHE A 20 -11.16 0.80 -12.80
C PHE A 20 -10.38 0.36 -14.03
N SER A 21 -9.99 -0.89 -14.10
CA SER A 21 -9.18 -1.47 -15.18
C SER A 21 -9.71 -2.86 -15.52
N PRO A 22 -10.78 -2.95 -16.34
CA PRO A 22 -11.36 -4.22 -16.73
C PRO A 22 -10.33 -5.16 -17.38
N GLY A 23 -10.32 -6.40 -16.93
CA GLY A 23 -9.32 -7.38 -17.38
C GLY A 23 -7.92 -7.17 -16.79
N VAL A 24 -7.84 -6.63 -15.56
CA VAL A 24 -6.56 -6.46 -14.85
C VAL A 24 -5.78 -7.78 -14.77
N ASP A 25 -4.48 -7.73 -15.09
CA ASP A 25 -3.56 -8.88 -15.02
C ASP A 25 -2.85 -8.96 -13.67
N PHE A 26 -2.56 -7.79 -13.09
CA PHE A 26 -1.72 -7.69 -11.92
C PHE A 26 -2.13 -6.52 -11.02
N ILE A 27 -2.24 -6.80 -9.73
CA ILE A 27 -2.56 -5.79 -8.73
C ILE A 27 -1.45 -5.78 -7.70
N ILE A 28 -0.95 -4.60 -7.38
CA ILE A 28 -0.07 -4.41 -6.22
C ILE A 28 -0.69 -3.37 -5.29
N ASP A 29 -0.87 -3.78 -4.05
CA ASP A 29 -1.36 -2.95 -2.96
C ASP A 29 -0.22 -2.72 -1.96
N ILE A 30 0.12 -1.47 -1.70
CA ILE A 30 1.08 -1.11 -0.66
C ILE A 30 0.39 -0.19 0.33
N GLY A 31 0.04 -0.76 1.47
CA GLY A 31 -0.56 -0.07 2.60
C GLY A 31 0.46 0.66 3.47
N GLY A 32 0.01 1.07 4.66
CA GLY A 32 0.88 1.67 5.69
C GLY A 32 1.85 0.69 6.31
N GLN A 33 1.43 -0.55 6.52
CA GLN A 33 2.21 -1.58 7.23
C GLN A 33 2.29 -2.91 6.51
N ASP A 34 1.43 -3.17 5.56
CA ASP A 34 1.36 -4.41 4.80
C ASP A 34 1.45 -4.17 3.29
N MET A 35 1.64 -5.23 2.58
CA MET A 35 1.75 -5.22 1.13
C MET A 35 1.15 -6.51 0.57
N LYS A 36 0.35 -6.36 -0.47
CA LYS A 36 -0.30 -7.48 -1.17
C LYS A 36 -0.03 -7.37 -2.66
N CYS A 37 0.14 -8.51 -3.27
CA CYS A 37 0.25 -8.61 -4.71
C CYS A 37 -0.60 -9.76 -5.22
N MET A 38 -1.37 -9.52 -6.26
CA MET A 38 -2.27 -10.50 -6.85
C MET A 38 -1.99 -10.63 -8.34
N LYS A 39 -1.82 -11.85 -8.81
CA LYS A 39 -1.82 -12.18 -10.24
C LYS A 39 -3.20 -12.66 -10.63
N ILE A 40 -3.71 -12.12 -11.73
CA ILE A 40 -5.03 -12.44 -12.24
C ILE A 40 -4.84 -13.18 -13.58
N ARG A 41 -5.57 -14.26 -13.75
CA ARG A 41 -5.62 -15.00 -15.02
C ARG A 41 -7.07 -15.37 -15.35
N ASN A 42 -7.51 -15.02 -16.53
CA ASN A 42 -8.86 -15.30 -17.00
C ASN A 42 -9.96 -14.82 -16.02
N GLY A 43 -9.76 -13.65 -15.40
CA GLY A 43 -10.70 -13.07 -14.45
C GLY A 43 -10.72 -13.74 -13.07
N VAL A 44 -9.73 -14.58 -12.75
CA VAL A 44 -9.61 -15.26 -11.46
C VAL A 44 -8.26 -14.91 -10.81
N ILE A 45 -8.24 -14.78 -9.50
CA ILE A 45 -7.00 -14.61 -8.73
C ILE A 45 -6.23 -15.94 -8.79
N ASP A 46 -5.14 -15.95 -9.54
CA ASP A 46 -4.26 -17.11 -9.74
C ASP A 46 -3.29 -17.29 -8.58
N SER A 47 -2.73 -16.20 -8.08
CA SER A 47 -1.84 -16.23 -6.92
C SER A 47 -1.86 -14.94 -6.12
N ILE A 48 -1.60 -15.06 -4.83
CA ILE A 48 -1.50 -13.95 -3.88
C ILE A 48 -0.15 -14.05 -3.17
N MET A 49 0.55 -12.94 -3.08
CA MET A 49 1.77 -12.78 -2.30
C MET A 49 1.55 -11.69 -1.25
N LEU A 50 1.84 -12.00 -0.01
CA LEU A 50 1.64 -11.12 1.14
C LEU A 50 2.96 -10.84 1.84
N ASN A 51 3.12 -9.64 2.36
CA ASN A 51 4.17 -9.29 3.31
C ASN A 51 3.54 -8.58 4.50
N GLU A 52 3.23 -9.35 5.53
CA GLU A 52 2.68 -8.86 6.79
C GLU A 52 3.76 -8.73 7.88
N ALA A 53 4.95 -9.31 7.64
CA ALA A 53 5.98 -9.46 8.66
C ALA A 53 6.91 -8.24 8.79
N CYS A 54 6.92 -7.31 7.84
CA CYS A 54 7.88 -6.22 7.84
C CYS A 54 7.36 -4.97 7.15
N SER A 55 7.18 -3.90 7.92
CA SER A 55 6.78 -2.58 7.41
C SER A 55 7.86 -1.86 6.57
N SER A 56 9.06 -2.44 6.45
CA SER A 56 10.18 -1.86 5.70
C SER A 56 10.02 -1.92 4.17
N GLY A 57 8.97 -1.41 3.68
CA GLY A 57 8.61 -1.38 2.26
C GLY A 57 7.20 -0.84 2.12
N CYS A 58 6.63 -0.34 3.21
CA CYS A 58 5.28 0.17 3.30
C CYS A 58 5.27 1.67 3.63
N GLY A 59 4.11 2.28 3.63
CA GLY A 59 3.95 3.72 3.79
C GLY A 59 4.46 4.28 5.12
N SER A 60 4.32 3.54 6.23
CA SER A 60 4.83 3.97 7.54
C SER A 60 6.35 4.18 7.57
N PHE A 61 7.09 3.42 6.77
CA PHE A 61 8.52 3.63 6.58
C PHE A 61 8.83 4.99 5.95
N ILE A 62 8.14 5.34 4.87
CA ILE A 62 8.29 6.65 4.20
C ILE A 62 7.90 7.78 5.16
N GLN A 63 6.78 7.64 5.87
CA GLN A 63 6.33 8.64 6.83
C GLN A 63 7.38 8.89 7.91
N THR A 64 7.91 7.84 8.54
CA THR A 64 8.95 7.95 9.57
C THR A 64 10.18 8.70 9.08
N PHE A 65 10.62 8.42 7.85
CA PHE A 65 11.77 9.13 7.28
C PHE A 65 11.45 10.57 6.88
N ALA A 66 10.28 10.84 6.31
CA ALA A 66 9.85 12.21 6.01
C ALA A 66 9.85 13.06 7.29
N GLU A 67 9.23 12.58 8.36
CA GLU A 67 9.21 13.23 9.67
C GLU A 67 10.63 13.47 10.23
N SER A 68 11.53 12.49 10.07
CA SER A 68 12.93 12.63 10.50
C SER A 68 13.73 13.68 9.74
N LEU A 69 13.28 14.02 8.53
CA LEU A 69 13.83 15.07 7.69
C LEU A 69 13.08 16.41 7.85
N GLY A 70 12.10 16.47 8.74
CA GLY A 70 11.26 17.64 8.96
C GLY A 70 10.25 17.93 7.85
N LEU A 71 9.86 16.89 7.08
CA LEU A 71 8.93 16.97 5.98
C LEU A 71 7.64 16.21 6.27
N ASP A 72 6.54 16.66 5.68
CA ASP A 72 5.37 15.82 5.48
C ASP A 72 5.55 14.89 4.26
N THR A 73 4.67 13.92 4.10
CA THR A 73 4.78 12.91 3.03
C THR A 73 4.58 13.49 1.63
N ILE A 74 3.87 14.62 1.49
CA ILE A 74 3.63 15.30 0.21
C ILE A 74 4.91 16.03 -0.20
N SER A 75 5.46 16.85 0.70
CA SER A 75 6.73 17.57 0.48
C SER A 75 7.86 16.59 0.19
N PHE A 76 7.93 15.48 0.94
CA PHE A 76 8.90 14.41 0.70
C PHE A 76 8.78 13.84 -0.73
N SER A 77 7.55 13.62 -1.20
CA SER A 77 7.32 13.15 -2.57
C SER A 77 7.75 14.17 -3.63
N GLN A 78 7.47 15.45 -3.39
CA GLN A 78 7.84 16.53 -4.31
C GLN A 78 9.36 16.66 -4.43
N GLU A 79 10.07 16.65 -3.31
CA GLU A 79 11.54 16.67 -3.27
C GLU A 79 12.14 15.47 -4.03
N ALA A 80 11.58 14.27 -3.83
CA ALA A 80 12.04 13.06 -4.52
C ALA A 80 11.87 13.13 -6.05
N LEU A 81 10.82 13.79 -6.54
CA LEU A 81 10.55 13.88 -7.99
C LEU A 81 11.52 14.80 -8.74
N VAL A 82 12.15 15.73 -8.05
CA VAL A 82 13.11 16.69 -8.62
C VAL A 82 14.57 16.36 -8.30
N ALA A 83 14.82 15.18 -7.73
CA ALA A 83 16.15 14.73 -7.38
C ALA A 83 17.01 14.44 -8.60
N ASP A 84 18.22 15.00 -8.63
CA ASP A 84 19.18 14.83 -9.73
C ASP A 84 20.00 13.53 -9.57
N ASN A 85 20.31 13.14 -8.34
CA ASN A 85 21.21 12.01 -8.05
C ASN A 85 20.69 11.16 -6.88
N PRO A 86 19.63 10.34 -7.08
CA PRO A 86 19.05 9.52 -6.03
C PRO A 86 20.08 8.63 -5.34
N VAL A 87 20.14 8.68 -4.01
CA VAL A 87 21.08 7.87 -3.21
C VAL A 87 20.71 6.39 -3.29
N ASP A 88 21.65 5.51 -3.60
CA ASP A 88 21.42 4.06 -3.51
C ASP A 88 21.46 3.58 -2.06
N LEU A 89 20.28 3.49 -1.47
CA LEU A 89 20.09 2.99 -0.11
C LEU A 89 19.95 1.47 -0.02
N GLY A 90 19.85 0.78 -1.17
CA GLY A 90 19.64 -0.67 -1.26
C GLY A 90 18.24 -1.09 -0.83
N THR A 91 18.08 -2.36 -0.42
CA THR A 91 16.81 -3.00 -0.04
C THR A 91 16.88 -3.62 1.36
N ARG A 92 17.56 -2.99 2.29
CA ARG A 92 17.72 -3.51 3.66
C ARG A 92 16.57 -3.06 4.57
N CYS A 93 16.45 -3.70 5.74
CA CYS A 93 15.42 -3.31 6.70
C CYS A 93 15.70 -1.93 7.31
N THR A 94 14.66 -1.30 7.85
CA THR A 94 14.63 0.06 8.39
C THR A 94 15.80 0.38 9.34
N GLY A 95 16.18 -0.56 10.20
CA GLY A 95 17.26 -0.35 11.17
C GLY A 95 18.62 -0.07 10.52
N PHE A 96 18.91 -0.70 9.38
CA PHE A 96 20.13 -0.46 8.61
C PHE A 96 20.01 0.76 7.70
N MET A 97 18.80 1.13 7.30
CA MET A 97 18.55 2.27 6.43
C MET A 97 18.88 3.58 7.12
N ASN A 98 18.56 3.73 8.42
CA ASN A 98 18.91 4.92 9.21
C ASN A 98 20.41 5.26 9.16
N SER A 99 21.27 4.24 9.26
CA SER A 99 22.72 4.45 9.19
C SER A 99 23.16 4.95 7.81
N ARG A 100 22.56 4.42 6.74
CA ARG A 100 22.85 4.83 5.36
C ARG A 100 22.33 6.23 5.04
N VAL A 101 21.14 6.60 5.51
CA VAL A 101 20.60 7.95 5.37
C VAL A 101 21.52 8.96 6.09
N LYS A 102 21.91 8.66 7.33
CA LYS A 102 22.86 9.53 8.07
C LYS A 102 24.21 9.64 7.38
N GLN A 103 24.69 8.57 6.76
CA GLN A 103 25.94 8.61 6.00
C GLN A 103 25.79 9.48 4.74
N ALA A 104 24.71 9.30 3.97
CA ALA A 104 24.43 10.13 2.80
C ALA A 104 24.33 11.62 3.14
N GLN A 105 23.67 11.96 4.26
CA GLN A 105 23.62 13.34 4.76
C GLN A 105 25.03 13.91 5.06
N LYS A 106 25.92 13.12 5.69
CA LYS A 106 27.30 13.52 5.96
C LYS A 106 28.11 13.71 4.67
N GLU A 107 27.81 12.96 3.64
CA GLU A 107 28.44 13.04 2.32
C GLU A 107 27.85 14.17 1.45
N GLY A 108 26.88 14.93 1.98
CA GLY A 108 26.31 16.09 1.32
C GLY A 108 25.16 15.79 0.35
N ALA A 109 24.54 14.60 0.43
CA ALA A 109 23.35 14.30 -0.36
C ALA A 109 22.21 15.24 0.02
N THR A 110 21.47 15.70 -0.98
CA THR A 110 20.32 16.58 -0.78
C THR A 110 19.13 15.80 -0.18
N VAL A 111 18.19 16.54 0.39
CA VAL A 111 16.92 15.93 0.87
C VAL A 111 16.19 15.24 -0.28
N GLY A 112 16.19 15.84 -1.47
CA GLY A 112 15.60 15.24 -2.67
C GLY A 112 16.25 13.91 -3.04
N ASP A 113 17.59 13.84 -3.07
CA ASP A 113 18.33 12.61 -3.40
C ASP A 113 18.07 11.48 -2.39
N ILE A 114 17.96 11.82 -1.11
CA ILE A 114 17.64 10.88 -0.04
C ILE A 114 16.18 10.42 -0.18
N SER A 115 15.25 11.33 -0.41
CA SER A 115 13.82 11.02 -0.57
C SER A 115 13.56 10.11 -1.79
N ALA A 116 14.25 10.39 -2.90
CA ALA A 116 14.20 9.54 -4.08
C ALA A 116 14.81 8.16 -3.80
N GLY A 117 15.96 8.10 -3.15
CA GLY A 117 16.61 6.85 -2.76
C GLY A 117 15.74 5.97 -1.87
N LEU A 118 15.03 6.57 -0.91
CA LEU A 118 14.06 5.88 -0.05
C LEU A 118 12.86 5.36 -0.87
N SER A 119 12.34 6.16 -1.80
CA SER A 119 11.26 5.76 -2.69
C SER A 119 11.65 4.56 -3.56
N TYR A 120 12.84 4.58 -4.17
CA TYR A 120 13.40 3.44 -4.88
C TYR A 120 13.56 2.21 -3.99
N SER A 121 14.01 2.39 -2.75
CA SER A 121 14.21 1.29 -1.80
C SER A 121 12.90 0.58 -1.47
N VAL A 122 11.82 1.32 -1.24
CA VAL A 122 10.47 0.76 -1.01
C VAL A 122 10.03 -0.08 -2.21
N VAL A 123 10.09 0.48 -3.40
CA VAL A 123 9.64 -0.22 -4.62
C VAL A 123 10.51 -1.44 -4.91
N ARG A 124 11.83 -1.32 -4.80
CA ARG A 124 12.75 -2.47 -4.97
C ARG A 124 12.48 -3.59 -3.95
N ASN A 125 12.16 -3.22 -2.71
CA ASN A 125 11.79 -4.19 -1.69
C ASN A 125 10.50 -4.93 -2.08
N ALA A 126 9.48 -4.22 -2.53
CA ALA A 126 8.24 -4.78 -3.03
C ALA A 126 8.51 -5.75 -4.20
N LEU A 127 9.15 -5.27 -5.24
CA LEU A 127 9.36 -6.03 -6.47
C LEU A 127 10.26 -7.26 -6.27
N TYR A 128 11.39 -7.10 -5.60
CA TYR A 128 12.44 -8.13 -5.61
C TYR A 128 12.43 -9.03 -4.37
N LYS A 129 11.96 -8.56 -3.21
CA LYS A 129 11.89 -9.38 -2.00
C LYS A 129 10.54 -10.00 -1.76
N VAL A 130 9.46 -9.25 -1.93
CA VAL A 130 8.11 -9.74 -1.68
C VAL A 130 7.59 -10.49 -2.90
N ILE A 131 7.52 -9.82 -4.03
CA ILE A 131 6.98 -10.40 -5.27
C ILE A 131 7.97 -11.37 -5.91
N LYS A 132 9.28 -11.20 -5.64
CA LYS A 132 10.38 -11.96 -6.24
C LYS A 132 10.33 -11.90 -7.77
N LEU A 133 10.00 -10.72 -8.28
CA LEU A 133 9.89 -10.45 -9.70
C LEU A 133 11.26 -10.65 -10.37
N ARG A 134 11.31 -11.51 -11.38
CA ARG A 134 12.52 -11.74 -12.19
C ARG A 134 12.46 -10.99 -13.50
N ASP A 135 11.27 -10.84 -14.04
CA ASP A 135 11.01 -10.20 -15.32
C ASP A 135 9.69 -9.41 -15.21
N PRO A 136 9.70 -8.11 -15.52
CA PRO A 136 8.49 -7.28 -15.54
C PRO A 136 7.37 -7.81 -16.44
N GLU A 137 7.70 -8.59 -17.48
CA GLU A 137 6.69 -9.21 -18.35
C GLU A 137 5.76 -10.19 -17.59
N GLN A 138 6.20 -10.72 -16.45
CA GLN A 138 5.38 -11.58 -15.59
C GLN A 138 4.16 -10.87 -14.98
N MET A 139 4.14 -9.53 -15.02
CA MET A 139 3.02 -8.72 -14.53
C MET A 139 1.92 -8.53 -15.57
N GLY A 140 2.15 -8.93 -16.83
CA GLY A 140 1.20 -8.67 -17.91
C GLY A 140 1.24 -7.21 -18.38
N THR A 141 0.15 -6.76 -18.95
CA THR A 141 0.02 -5.42 -19.56
C THR A 141 -0.93 -4.50 -18.81
N ASN A 142 -1.92 -5.05 -18.14
CA ASN A 142 -2.95 -4.30 -17.44
C ASN A 142 -2.71 -4.37 -15.92
N ILE A 143 -1.99 -3.37 -15.40
CA ILE A 143 -1.48 -3.35 -14.04
C ILE A 143 -2.18 -2.25 -13.25
N VAL A 144 -2.73 -2.60 -12.09
CA VAL A 144 -3.31 -1.65 -11.13
C VAL A 144 -2.41 -1.55 -9.91
N VAL A 145 -2.07 -0.34 -9.52
CA VAL A 145 -1.38 -0.03 -8.27
C VAL A 145 -2.35 0.65 -7.31
N GLN A 146 -2.36 0.21 -6.07
CA GLN A 146 -3.28 0.70 -5.05
C GLN A 146 -2.65 0.65 -3.65
N GLY A 147 -3.40 1.07 -2.62
CA GLY A 147 -2.90 1.29 -1.28
C GLY A 147 -2.42 2.72 -1.05
N GLY A 148 -2.49 3.18 0.19
CA GLY A 148 -2.18 4.57 0.56
C GLY A 148 -0.77 5.03 0.18
N THR A 149 0.19 4.10 0.10
CA THR A 149 1.57 4.39 -0.28
C THR A 149 1.69 4.88 -1.73
N PHE A 150 0.83 4.41 -2.63
CA PHE A 150 0.81 4.87 -4.01
C PHE A 150 0.20 6.27 -4.21
N ASN A 151 -0.39 6.89 -3.18
CA ASN A 151 -0.72 8.32 -3.23
C ASN A 151 0.54 9.20 -3.33
N ASN A 152 1.70 8.65 -2.97
CA ASN A 152 3.00 9.27 -3.16
C ASN A 152 3.43 9.12 -4.64
N ASN A 153 3.53 10.25 -5.36
CA ASN A 153 3.88 10.27 -6.78
C ASN A 153 5.31 9.79 -7.06
N ALA A 154 6.24 9.97 -6.11
CA ALA A 154 7.60 9.46 -6.28
C ALA A 154 7.63 7.93 -6.22
N ILE A 155 6.83 7.30 -5.36
CA ILE A 155 6.68 5.84 -5.33
C ILE A 155 6.11 5.32 -6.66
N LEU A 156 5.05 5.97 -7.16
CA LEU A 156 4.46 5.62 -8.45
C LEU A 156 5.51 5.71 -9.57
N ARG A 157 6.22 6.84 -9.63
CA ARG A 157 7.24 7.07 -10.65
C ARG A 157 8.39 6.08 -10.56
N CYS A 158 8.88 5.77 -9.35
CA CYS A 158 9.90 4.74 -9.14
C CYS A 158 9.43 3.36 -9.62
N PHE A 159 8.16 3.02 -9.39
CA PHE A 159 7.60 1.77 -9.86
C PHE A 159 7.61 1.67 -11.39
N GLU A 160 7.13 2.70 -12.07
CA GLU A 160 7.14 2.77 -13.54
C GLU A 160 8.55 2.70 -14.12
N LEU A 161 9.50 3.43 -13.54
CA LEU A 161 10.90 3.45 -13.98
C LEU A 161 11.60 2.08 -13.78
N LEU A 162 11.34 1.41 -12.67
CA LEU A 162 11.96 0.11 -12.37
C LEU A 162 11.36 -1.03 -13.19
N THR A 163 10.09 -0.94 -13.55
CA THR A 163 9.40 -2.00 -14.28
C THR A 163 9.31 -1.74 -15.79
N GLY A 164 9.47 -0.49 -16.22
CA GLY A 164 9.23 -0.08 -17.61
C GLY A 164 7.76 -0.20 -18.02
N LYS A 165 6.84 -0.33 -17.04
CA LYS A 165 5.41 -0.50 -17.28
C LYS A 165 4.64 0.76 -16.96
N ASN A 166 3.63 1.06 -17.78
CA ASN A 166 2.59 2.02 -17.42
C ASN A 166 1.56 1.33 -16.53
N VAL A 167 1.11 2.01 -15.49
CA VAL A 167 0.18 1.43 -14.52
C VAL A 167 -1.03 2.33 -14.30
N VAL A 168 -2.15 1.74 -13.93
CA VAL A 168 -3.36 2.45 -13.53
C VAL A 168 -3.32 2.65 -12.02
N ARG A 169 -3.34 3.90 -11.58
CA ARG A 169 -3.55 4.27 -10.17
C ARG A 169 -4.89 4.99 -10.06
N PRO A 170 -5.92 4.37 -9.49
CA PRO A 170 -7.18 5.05 -9.22
C PRO A 170 -7.02 6.22 -8.24
N ASP A 171 -7.82 7.28 -8.40
CA ASP A 171 -7.79 8.44 -7.49
C ASP A 171 -8.09 8.05 -6.04
N ILE A 172 -8.81 6.95 -5.85
CA ILE A 172 -9.15 6.37 -4.54
C ILE A 172 -8.20 5.24 -4.12
N ALA A 173 -6.97 5.22 -4.61
CA ALA A 173 -6.01 4.13 -4.37
C ALA A 173 -5.89 3.71 -2.90
N GLY A 174 -6.02 4.64 -1.96
CA GLY A 174 -5.92 4.37 -0.52
C GLY A 174 -7.14 3.69 0.11
N ILE A 175 -8.27 3.61 -0.59
CA ILE A 175 -9.53 3.05 -0.05
C ILE A 175 -10.15 2.00 -0.99
N MET A 176 -9.35 1.37 -1.83
CA MET A 176 -9.81 0.40 -2.84
C MET A 176 -10.54 -0.79 -2.21
N GLY A 177 -10.09 -1.28 -1.06
CA GLY A 177 -10.78 -2.36 -0.34
C GLY A 177 -12.19 -1.97 0.08
N ALA A 178 -12.37 -0.77 0.62
CA ALA A 178 -13.69 -0.26 1.01
C ALA A 178 -14.61 -0.07 -0.23
N PHE A 179 -14.07 0.47 -1.31
CA PHE A 179 -14.81 0.62 -2.56
C PHE A 179 -15.23 -0.74 -3.14
N GLY A 180 -14.33 -1.72 -3.14
CA GLY A 180 -14.65 -3.08 -3.59
C GLY A 180 -15.71 -3.76 -2.73
N ALA A 181 -15.65 -3.59 -1.40
CA ALA A 181 -16.68 -4.07 -0.49
C ALA A 181 -18.03 -3.41 -0.78
N ALA A 182 -18.06 -2.11 -1.09
CA ALA A 182 -19.29 -1.41 -1.47
C ALA A 182 -19.87 -1.93 -2.79
N LEU A 183 -19.03 -2.23 -3.79
CA LEU A 183 -19.48 -2.85 -5.04
C LEU A 183 -20.13 -4.21 -4.79
N ILE A 184 -19.52 -5.05 -3.95
CA ILE A 184 -20.03 -6.37 -3.59
C ILE A 184 -21.36 -6.24 -2.82
N ALA A 185 -21.43 -5.33 -1.85
CA ALA A 185 -22.65 -5.08 -1.10
C ALA A 185 -23.80 -4.62 -2.03
N ARG A 186 -23.50 -3.75 -3.00
CA ARG A 186 -24.47 -3.31 -4.00
C ARG A 186 -24.99 -4.48 -4.84
N GLU A 187 -24.11 -5.35 -5.32
CA GLU A 187 -24.51 -6.53 -6.09
C GLU A 187 -25.44 -7.44 -5.29
N ARG A 188 -25.11 -7.69 -4.03
CA ARG A 188 -25.94 -8.53 -3.14
C ARG A 188 -27.27 -7.87 -2.79
N TYR A 189 -27.30 -6.54 -2.69
CA TYR A 189 -28.54 -5.78 -2.49
C TYR A 189 -29.48 -5.87 -3.71
N GLU A 190 -28.94 -5.76 -4.92
CA GLU A 190 -29.71 -5.93 -6.17
C GLU A 190 -30.37 -7.30 -6.26
N ASP A 191 -29.81 -8.32 -5.61
CA ASP A 191 -30.40 -9.66 -5.44
C ASP A 191 -31.57 -9.71 -4.42
N GLY A 192 -32.05 -8.54 -3.94
CA GLY A 192 -33.22 -8.44 -3.08
C GLY A 192 -32.96 -8.71 -1.60
N LYS A 193 -31.71 -8.68 -1.14
CA LYS A 193 -31.39 -8.80 0.28
C LYS A 193 -31.68 -7.50 1.03
N GLU A 194 -32.48 -7.61 2.09
CA GLU A 194 -32.72 -6.50 3.02
C GLU A 194 -31.53 -6.29 3.95
N THR A 195 -31.25 -5.03 4.31
CA THR A 195 -30.21 -4.67 5.27
C THR A 195 -30.79 -4.32 6.63
N THR A 196 -30.17 -4.82 7.69
CA THR A 196 -30.43 -4.43 9.09
C THR A 196 -29.35 -3.49 9.63
N MET A 197 -28.43 -3.03 8.77
CA MET A 197 -27.35 -2.13 9.14
C MET A 197 -27.89 -0.86 9.81
N LEU A 198 -27.21 -0.42 10.86
CA LEU A 198 -27.59 0.81 11.56
C LEU A 198 -27.35 2.03 10.66
N SER A 199 -28.29 2.99 10.69
CA SER A 199 -28.09 4.28 10.04
C SER A 199 -26.91 5.03 10.68
N ILE A 200 -26.35 6.01 9.96
CA ILE A 200 -25.26 6.86 10.45
C ILE A 200 -25.64 7.54 11.78
N ASP A 201 -26.87 8.03 11.89
CA ASP A 201 -27.35 8.67 13.12
C ASP A 201 -27.35 7.69 14.29
N LYS A 202 -27.86 6.49 14.10
CA LYS A 202 -27.83 5.43 15.13
C LYS A 202 -26.42 4.98 15.47
N ILE A 203 -25.48 4.97 14.51
CA ILE A 203 -24.07 4.67 14.76
C ILE A 203 -23.44 5.76 15.64
N ASN A 204 -23.74 7.04 15.37
CA ASN A 204 -23.23 8.15 16.18
C ASN A 204 -23.79 8.19 17.60
N GLU A 205 -24.99 7.63 17.82
CA GLU A 205 -25.62 7.52 19.14
C GLU A 205 -25.15 6.28 19.93
N LEU A 206 -24.37 5.38 19.35
CA LEU A 206 -23.89 4.16 20.00
C LEU A 206 -23.04 4.50 21.23
N LYS A 207 -23.51 4.06 22.39
CA LYS A 207 -22.73 4.09 23.62
C LYS A 207 -21.94 2.78 23.72
N TYR A 208 -20.63 2.88 23.90
CA TYR A 208 -19.75 1.74 24.13
C TYR A 208 -18.87 1.98 25.34
N THR A 209 -18.51 0.92 26.00
CA THR A 209 -17.52 0.94 27.10
C THR A 209 -16.23 0.27 26.61
N THR A 210 -15.11 0.85 26.97
CA THR A 210 -13.80 0.24 26.75
C THR A 210 -13.24 -0.26 28.06
N SER A 211 -12.53 -1.39 28.03
CA SER A 211 -11.79 -1.91 29.17
C SER A 211 -10.34 -2.16 28.75
N MET A 212 -9.43 -1.86 29.67
CA MET A 212 -8.01 -2.24 29.52
C MET A 212 -7.82 -3.62 30.13
N ALA A 213 -7.23 -4.52 29.36
CA ALA A 213 -6.84 -5.84 29.86
C ALA A 213 -5.34 -6.03 29.67
N ASN A 214 -4.64 -6.40 30.74
CA ASN A 214 -3.23 -6.78 30.63
C ASN A 214 -3.14 -8.21 30.12
N CYS A 215 -2.42 -8.43 29.03
CA CYS A 215 -2.15 -9.76 28.50
C CYS A 215 -1.28 -10.54 29.49
N ARG A 216 -1.84 -11.58 30.11
CA ARG A 216 -1.06 -12.47 30.99
C ARG A 216 -0.11 -13.32 30.15
N GLY A 217 1.20 -13.14 30.35
CA GLY A 217 2.24 -13.87 29.61
C GLY A 217 2.73 -13.23 28.33
N CYS A 218 2.21 -12.06 27.98
CA CYS A 218 2.74 -11.26 26.87
C CYS A 218 3.82 -10.29 27.38
N THR A 219 4.98 -10.30 26.75
CA THR A 219 6.09 -9.38 27.07
C THR A 219 6.02 -8.04 26.33
N ASN A 220 5.07 -7.89 25.41
CA ASN A 220 4.99 -6.71 24.51
C ASN A 220 4.24 -5.52 25.11
N ASN A 221 3.61 -5.66 26.29
CA ASN A 221 2.91 -4.57 26.99
C ASN A 221 2.02 -3.69 26.07
N CYS A 222 1.34 -4.30 25.12
CA CYS A 222 0.44 -3.59 24.21
C CYS A 222 -0.87 -3.15 24.87
#